data_72f9e246e7dd8a644375085c7a82474a
#
_entry.id   72f9e246e7dd8a644375085c7a82474a
#
_cell.length_a   1.000
_cell.length_b   1.000
_cell.length_c   1.000
_cell.angle_alpha   90.00
_cell.angle_beta   90.00
_cell.angle_gamma   90.00
#
_symmetry.space_group_name_H-M   'P 1'
#
loop_
_entity.id
_entity.type
_entity.pdbx_description
1 polymer ?
#
loop_
_entity_poly.entity_id
_entity_poly.type
_entity_poly.pdbx_seq_one_letter_code
_entity_poly.pdbx_strand_id
1 'polypeptide(L)'
;MTIRVGILGYGNLGRGVECAVKHNPDMELAAVFTRRDPGSLTILTEGAKVLSAGDAPSMKDDIDVMILCGGSATDLPKQTPDMARYFNVIDSFDTHANIPQHFDAVDKAAKEGGHVGIISVGWDPGMFSLNRLYGAAILPGGKDYTFWGKGVSQGHSDAIRRIQGVKDARQYTIPVEDALKAVRSG
;
A
#
# COMPACT_ATOMS: atom_id res chain seq x y z
N MET A 1 -0.81 -25.34 2.21
CA MET A 1 -1.42 -24.66 1.04
C MET A 1 -0.64 -23.35 0.86
N THR A 2 -0.04 -23.11 -0.28
CA THR A 2 0.74 -21.89 -0.53
C THR A 2 -0.18 -20.83 -1.13
N ILE A 3 -0.11 -19.59 -0.63
CA ILE A 3 -0.88 -18.45 -1.13
C ILE A 3 -0.14 -17.86 -2.32
N ARG A 4 -0.79 -17.86 -3.49
CA ARG A 4 -0.22 -17.28 -4.73
C ARG A 4 -0.53 -15.80 -4.81
N VAL A 5 0.51 -15.00 -4.76
CA VAL A 5 0.43 -13.53 -4.71
C VAL A 5 0.74 -12.91 -6.07
N GLY A 6 -0.11 -11.99 -6.52
CA GLY A 6 0.16 -11.08 -7.62
C GLY A 6 0.49 -9.68 -7.11
N ILE A 7 1.40 -8.97 -7.75
CA ILE A 7 1.74 -7.57 -7.43
C ILE A 7 1.39 -6.69 -8.63
N LEU A 8 0.48 -5.73 -8.46
CA LEU A 8 0.18 -4.73 -9.47
C LEU A 8 0.85 -3.39 -9.14
N GLY A 9 1.87 -3.05 -9.91
CA GLY A 9 2.75 -1.89 -9.70
C GLY A 9 4.05 -2.25 -8.99
N TYR A 10 5.18 -1.99 -9.65
CA TYR A 10 6.50 -2.37 -9.16
C TYR A 10 7.39 -1.15 -8.97
N GLY A 11 6.99 -0.31 -8.00
CA GLY A 11 7.79 0.76 -7.42
C GLY A 11 8.45 0.32 -6.11
N ASN A 12 8.76 1.25 -5.22
CA ASN A 12 9.35 0.94 -3.91
C ASN A 12 8.44 0.02 -3.08
N LEU A 13 7.13 0.28 -3.09
CA LEU A 13 6.19 -0.56 -2.37
C LEU A 13 6.12 -1.98 -2.95
N GLY A 14 6.00 -2.13 -4.27
CA GLY A 14 5.95 -3.45 -4.92
C GLY A 14 7.21 -4.27 -4.67
N ARG A 15 8.40 -3.65 -4.66
CA ARG A 15 9.64 -4.31 -4.26
C ARG A 15 9.64 -4.75 -2.81
N GLY A 16 9.11 -3.90 -1.91
CA GLY A 16 8.97 -4.25 -0.49
C GLY A 16 8.02 -5.43 -0.29
N VAL A 17 6.90 -5.46 -1.01
CA VAL A 17 5.96 -6.58 -0.99
C VAL A 17 6.60 -7.86 -1.51
N GLU A 18 7.36 -7.82 -2.61
CA GLU A 18 8.10 -8.97 -3.11
C GLU A 18 9.08 -9.52 -2.06
N CYS A 19 9.85 -8.63 -1.41
CA CYS A 19 10.74 -9.05 -0.32
C CYS A 19 9.96 -9.72 0.82
N ALA A 20 8.82 -9.17 1.20
CA ALA A 20 7.99 -9.75 2.26
C ALA A 20 7.45 -11.13 1.86
N VAL A 21 6.93 -11.29 0.65
CA VAL A 21 6.45 -12.59 0.13
C VAL A 21 7.58 -13.63 0.16
N LYS A 22 8.79 -13.27 -0.26
CA LYS A 22 9.95 -14.19 -0.22
C LYS A 22 10.35 -14.65 1.18
N HIS A 23 10.04 -13.87 2.22
CA HIS A 23 10.34 -14.23 3.61
C HIS A 23 9.24 -15.05 4.28
N ASN A 24 8.09 -15.22 3.65
CA ASN A 24 6.98 -15.99 4.19
C ASN A 24 6.88 -17.34 3.47
N PRO A 25 7.13 -18.45 4.16
CA PRO A 25 7.22 -19.79 3.54
C PRO A 25 5.88 -20.32 3.03
N ASP A 26 4.77 -19.71 3.42
CA ASP A 26 3.41 -20.05 3.02
C ASP A 26 2.89 -19.19 1.85
N MET A 27 3.77 -18.35 1.28
CA MET A 27 3.46 -17.46 0.16
C MET A 27 4.41 -17.69 -1.01
N GLU A 28 3.92 -17.47 -2.23
CA GLU A 28 4.74 -17.46 -3.44
C GLU A 28 4.32 -16.31 -4.36
N LEU A 29 5.29 -15.69 -5.02
CA LEU A 29 5.03 -14.67 -6.02
C LEU A 29 4.73 -15.32 -7.37
N ALA A 30 3.48 -15.26 -7.80
CA ALA A 30 3.04 -15.79 -9.10
C ALA A 30 3.37 -14.83 -10.25
N ALA A 31 3.09 -13.53 -10.09
CA ALA A 31 3.34 -12.55 -11.12
C ALA A 31 3.48 -11.12 -10.58
N VAL A 32 4.21 -10.31 -11.35
CA VAL A 32 4.29 -8.85 -11.22
C VAL A 32 3.68 -8.21 -12.46
N PHE A 33 2.75 -7.28 -12.26
CA PHE A 33 2.09 -6.54 -13.34
C PHE A 33 2.57 -5.09 -13.36
N THR A 34 2.89 -4.60 -14.55
CA THR A 34 3.43 -3.25 -14.74
C THR A 34 2.82 -2.54 -15.93
N ARG A 35 2.74 -1.20 -15.86
CA ARG A 35 2.39 -0.34 -17.00
C ARG A 35 3.61 0.00 -17.87
N ARG A 36 4.82 -0.25 -17.35
CA ARG A 36 6.06 -0.13 -18.12
C ARG A 36 6.20 -1.35 -19.03
N ASP A 37 7.14 -1.29 -19.95
CA ASP A 37 7.52 -2.48 -20.71
C ASP A 37 7.95 -3.61 -19.74
N PRO A 38 7.27 -4.76 -19.74
CA PRO A 38 7.64 -5.89 -18.87
C PRO A 38 9.07 -6.35 -19.05
N GLY A 39 9.59 -6.30 -20.28
CA GLY A 39 10.97 -6.68 -20.58
C GLY A 39 12.04 -5.77 -19.98
N SER A 40 11.67 -4.54 -19.58
CA SER A 40 12.56 -3.59 -18.93
C SER A 40 12.61 -3.74 -17.41
N LEU A 41 11.79 -4.64 -16.83
CA LEU A 41 11.64 -4.77 -15.39
C LEU A 41 12.43 -5.96 -14.86
N THR A 42 13.32 -5.70 -13.90
CA THR A 42 14.04 -6.75 -13.17
C THR A 42 13.41 -6.92 -11.79
N ILE A 43 12.96 -8.13 -11.48
CA ILE A 43 12.43 -8.55 -10.19
C ILE A 43 13.42 -9.45 -9.44
N LEU A 44 13.22 -9.68 -8.15
CA LEU A 44 14.13 -10.45 -7.29
C LEU A 44 13.76 -11.94 -7.22
N THR A 45 12.56 -12.32 -7.63
CA THR A 45 12.05 -13.68 -7.54
C THR A 45 12.24 -14.39 -8.87
N GLU A 46 13.14 -15.36 -8.92
CA GLU A 46 13.32 -16.19 -10.09
C GLU A 46 12.07 -17.01 -10.40
N GLY A 47 11.70 -17.09 -11.68
CA GLY A 47 10.54 -17.86 -12.13
C GLY A 47 9.19 -17.14 -12.05
N ALA A 48 9.05 -16.05 -11.30
CA ALA A 48 7.82 -15.25 -11.32
C ALA A 48 7.66 -14.51 -12.65
N LYS A 49 6.42 -14.43 -13.15
CA LYS A 49 6.12 -13.78 -14.42
C LYS A 49 6.14 -12.26 -14.26
N VAL A 50 6.63 -11.55 -15.28
CA VAL A 50 6.46 -10.09 -15.42
C VAL A 50 5.57 -9.83 -16.62
N LEU A 51 4.42 -9.21 -16.40
CA LEU A 51 3.37 -9.05 -17.39
C LEU A 51 2.87 -7.59 -17.46
N SER A 52 2.18 -7.25 -18.54
CA SER A 52 1.47 -5.97 -18.64
C SER A 52 0.33 -5.89 -17.62
N ALA A 53 0.10 -4.71 -17.07
CA ALA A 53 -1.01 -4.48 -16.13
C ALA A 53 -2.39 -4.86 -16.72
N GLY A 54 -2.56 -4.73 -18.04
CA GLY A 54 -3.79 -5.11 -18.73
C GLY A 54 -4.04 -6.62 -18.76
N ASP A 55 -2.99 -7.42 -18.60
CA ASP A 55 -3.09 -8.90 -18.66
C ASP A 55 -3.47 -9.51 -17.30
N ALA A 56 -3.55 -8.73 -16.23
CA ALA A 56 -3.83 -9.23 -14.89
C ALA A 56 -5.09 -10.12 -14.82
N PRO A 57 -6.24 -9.77 -15.42
CA PRO A 57 -7.44 -10.61 -15.38
C PRO A 57 -7.28 -11.99 -15.99
N SER A 58 -6.32 -12.19 -16.91
CA SER A 58 -6.06 -13.50 -17.51
C SER A 58 -5.46 -14.51 -16.54
N MET A 59 -4.94 -14.05 -15.40
CA MET A 59 -4.33 -14.90 -14.38
C MET A 59 -5.23 -15.10 -13.13
N LYS A 60 -6.53 -14.87 -13.26
CA LYS A 60 -7.47 -14.97 -12.13
C LYS A 60 -7.49 -16.34 -11.44
N ASP A 61 -7.19 -17.41 -12.15
CA ASP A 61 -7.15 -18.76 -11.61
C ASP A 61 -5.77 -19.16 -11.06
N ASP A 62 -4.74 -18.33 -11.33
CA ASP A 62 -3.35 -18.55 -10.90
C ASP A 62 -2.95 -17.69 -9.68
N ILE A 63 -3.78 -16.73 -9.27
CA ILE A 63 -3.49 -15.78 -8.20
C ILE A 63 -4.61 -15.80 -7.17
N ASP A 64 -4.26 -16.01 -5.91
CA ASP A 64 -5.21 -16.03 -4.79
C ASP A 64 -5.45 -14.63 -4.23
N VAL A 65 -4.41 -13.78 -4.24
CA VAL A 65 -4.45 -12.39 -3.75
C VAL A 65 -3.64 -11.48 -4.65
N MET A 66 -4.24 -10.37 -5.06
CA MET A 66 -3.57 -9.28 -5.78
C MET A 66 -3.25 -8.13 -4.82
N ILE A 67 -1.97 -7.78 -4.68
CA ILE A 67 -1.53 -6.63 -3.89
C ILE A 67 -1.28 -5.45 -4.82
N LEU A 68 -2.05 -4.37 -4.62
CA LEU A 68 -1.99 -3.19 -5.47
C LEU A 68 -1.04 -2.15 -4.87
N CYS A 69 0.04 -1.88 -5.59
CA CYS A 69 1.14 -1.01 -5.20
C CYS A 69 1.21 0.27 -6.06
N GLY A 70 0.08 0.67 -6.63
CA GLY A 70 -0.07 1.90 -7.40
C GLY A 70 -0.09 3.16 -6.52
N GLY A 71 -0.07 4.33 -7.16
CA GLY A 71 -0.20 5.61 -6.47
C GLY A 71 -1.58 5.80 -5.85
N SER A 72 -1.64 6.12 -4.56
CA SER A 72 -2.88 6.26 -3.82
C SER A 72 -3.82 7.32 -4.43
N ALA A 73 -3.29 8.48 -4.82
CA ALA A 73 -4.11 9.56 -5.37
C ALA A 73 -4.52 9.35 -6.83
N THR A 74 -3.80 8.54 -7.60
CA THR A 74 -3.94 8.47 -9.07
C THR A 74 -4.35 7.11 -9.59
N ASP A 75 -3.83 6.04 -8.99
CA ASP A 75 -3.96 4.70 -9.53
C ASP A 75 -4.99 3.86 -8.78
N LEU A 76 -4.86 3.78 -7.46
CA LEU A 76 -5.68 2.90 -6.62
C LEU A 76 -7.19 3.16 -6.70
N PRO A 77 -7.68 4.42 -6.82
CA PRO A 77 -9.12 4.66 -6.93
C PRO A 77 -9.80 3.91 -8.07
N LYS A 78 -9.04 3.61 -9.13
CA LYS A 78 -9.52 2.86 -10.27
C LYS A 78 -9.05 1.41 -10.25
N GLN A 79 -7.77 1.19 -9.98
CA GLN A 79 -7.18 -0.15 -10.05
C GLN A 79 -7.77 -1.11 -9.03
N THR A 80 -8.01 -0.67 -7.77
CA THR A 80 -8.50 -1.57 -6.74
C THR A 80 -9.91 -2.09 -7.05
N PRO A 81 -10.92 -1.25 -7.36
CA PRO A 81 -12.23 -1.76 -7.76
C PRO A 81 -12.19 -2.62 -9.04
N ASP A 82 -11.35 -2.26 -10.03
CA ASP A 82 -11.23 -3.04 -11.25
C ASP A 82 -10.70 -4.44 -10.97
N MET A 83 -9.67 -4.58 -10.14
CA MET A 83 -9.06 -5.87 -9.79
C MET A 83 -9.92 -6.69 -8.81
N ALA A 84 -10.67 -6.04 -7.94
CA ALA A 84 -11.56 -6.72 -6.99
C ALA A 84 -12.65 -7.57 -7.65
N ARG A 85 -12.94 -7.36 -8.93
CA ARG A 85 -13.83 -8.21 -9.70
C ARG A 85 -13.25 -9.58 -10.04
N TYR A 86 -11.93 -9.70 -10.00
CA TYR A 86 -11.20 -10.90 -10.45
C TYR A 86 -10.39 -11.57 -9.36
N PHE A 87 -10.08 -10.86 -8.28
CA PHE A 87 -9.17 -11.32 -7.23
C PHE A 87 -9.62 -10.85 -5.85
N ASN A 88 -9.19 -11.56 -4.82
CA ASN A 88 -9.05 -10.92 -3.51
C ASN A 88 -7.97 -9.84 -3.62
N VAL A 89 -8.21 -8.67 -3.06
CA VAL A 89 -7.33 -7.52 -3.23
C VAL A 89 -6.86 -6.93 -1.91
N ILE A 90 -5.62 -6.44 -1.91
CA ILE A 90 -5.07 -5.63 -0.82
C ILE A 90 -4.49 -4.37 -1.42
N ASP A 91 -4.82 -3.20 -0.85
CA ASP A 91 -4.21 -1.93 -1.27
C ASP A 91 -3.71 -1.08 -0.09
N SER A 92 -2.94 -0.06 -0.43
CA SER A 92 -2.39 0.92 0.52
C SER A 92 -2.97 2.31 0.30
N PHE A 93 -4.26 2.42 -0.02
CA PHE A 93 -4.92 3.71 -0.24
C PHE A 93 -4.88 4.57 1.02
N ASP A 94 -4.29 5.78 0.92
CA ASP A 94 -4.03 6.66 2.06
C ASP A 94 -4.63 8.09 1.94
N THR A 95 -5.45 8.34 0.93
CA THR A 95 -6.15 9.61 0.82
C THR A 95 -7.34 9.64 1.77
N HIS A 96 -7.09 9.98 3.03
CA HIS A 96 -8.01 9.83 4.17
C HIS A 96 -9.43 10.36 3.90
N ALA A 97 -9.56 11.53 3.29
CA ALA A 97 -10.86 12.13 2.98
C ALA A 97 -11.71 11.28 2.01
N ASN A 98 -11.08 10.46 1.20
CA ASN A 98 -11.73 9.66 0.16
C ASN A 98 -11.83 8.17 0.52
N ILE A 99 -11.38 7.75 1.70
CA ILE A 99 -11.46 6.34 2.14
C ILE A 99 -12.91 5.81 2.11
N PRO A 100 -13.94 6.52 2.59
CA PRO A 100 -15.30 6.02 2.52
C PRO A 100 -15.77 5.73 1.08
N GLN A 101 -15.52 6.64 0.16
CA GLN A 101 -15.88 6.45 -1.26
C GLN A 101 -15.10 5.31 -1.90
N HIS A 102 -13.81 5.18 -1.57
CA HIS A 102 -12.97 4.09 -2.05
C HIS A 102 -13.46 2.74 -1.51
N PHE A 103 -13.82 2.69 -0.22
CA PHE A 103 -14.42 1.52 0.41
C PHE A 103 -15.69 1.08 -0.35
N ASP A 104 -16.64 1.99 -0.58
CA ASP A 104 -17.89 1.67 -1.25
C ASP A 104 -17.66 1.12 -2.66
N ALA A 105 -16.71 1.70 -3.40
CA ALA A 105 -16.36 1.26 -4.75
C ALA A 105 -15.75 -0.15 -4.75
N VAL A 106 -14.82 -0.42 -3.82
CA VAL A 106 -14.15 -1.73 -3.70
C VAL A 106 -15.12 -2.79 -3.18
N ASP A 107 -15.92 -2.47 -2.16
CA ASP A 107 -16.93 -3.39 -1.59
C ASP A 107 -17.91 -3.85 -2.66
N LYS A 108 -18.45 -2.90 -3.45
CA LYS A 108 -19.34 -3.22 -4.56
C LYS A 108 -18.67 -4.17 -5.57
N ALA A 109 -17.47 -3.84 -6.02
CA ALA A 109 -16.77 -4.63 -7.02
C ALA A 109 -16.38 -6.02 -6.51
N ALA A 110 -15.93 -6.12 -5.27
CA ALA A 110 -15.59 -7.39 -4.62
C ALA A 110 -16.83 -8.29 -4.46
N LYS A 111 -17.98 -7.72 -4.07
CA LYS A 111 -19.25 -8.47 -4.01
C LYS A 111 -19.69 -8.97 -5.37
N GLU A 112 -19.56 -8.14 -6.42
CA GLU A 112 -19.87 -8.54 -7.81
C GLU A 112 -18.97 -9.71 -8.27
N GLY A 113 -17.70 -9.72 -7.86
CA GLY A 113 -16.73 -10.77 -8.22
C GLY A 113 -16.73 -11.99 -7.28
N GLY A 114 -17.38 -11.91 -6.11
CA GLY A 114 -17.31 -12.95 -5.08
C GLY A 114 -15.97 -12.98 -4.34
N HIS A 115 -15.31 -11.84 -4.21
CA HIS A 115 -13.97 -11.69 -3.63
C HIS A 115 -13.98 -10.86 -2.35
N VAL A 116 -12.82 -10.78 -1.68
CA VAL A 116 -12.58 -9.97 -0.49
C VAL A 116 -11.63 -8.83 -0.83
N GLY A 117 -11.95 -7.62 -0.38
CA GLY A 117 -11.06 -6.46 -0.47
C GLY A 117 -10.61 -6.01 0.91
N ILE A 118 -9.29 -5.82 1.10
CA ILE A 118 -8.70 -5.18 2.27
C ILE A 118 -8.03 -3.90 1.78
N ILE A 119 -8.57 -2.76 2.17
CA ILE A 119 -8.05 -1.46 1.72
C ILE A 119 -7.28 -0.74 2.81
N SER A 120 -6.50 0.26 2.41
CA SER A 120 -5.82 1.18 3.33
C SER A 120 -4.84 0.47 4.28
N VAL A 121 -4.12 -0.54 3.77
CA VAL A 121 -3.14 -1.30 4.52
C VAL A 121 -1.76 -0.65 4.40
N GLY A 122 -1.35 0.04 5.45
CA GLY A 122 -0.06 0.71 5.49
C GLY A 122 0.39 0.97 6.93
N TRP A 123 1.16 2.03 7.12
CA TRP A 123 1.52 2.52 8.44
C TRP A 123 0.39 3.37 9.04
N ASP A 124 -0.08 4.37 8.30
CA ASP A 124 -1.19 5.26 8.67
C ASP A 124 -1.94 5.69 7.40
N PRO A 125 -3.11 5.15 7.14
CA PRO A 125 -3.88 4.15 7.92
C PRO A 125 -3.22 2.77 7.93
N GLY A 126 -3.47 1.99 8.97
CA GLY A 126 -3.00 0.62 9.09
C GLY A 126 -2.36 0.30 10.45
N MET A 127 -1.09 -0.10 10.48
CA MET A 127 -0.41 -0.61 11.67
C MET A 127 -0.39 0.40 12.83
N PHE A 128 -0.24 1.69 12.53
CA PHE A 128 -0.26 2.76 13.53
C PHE A 128 -1.61 2.84 14.26
N SER A 129 -2.71 2.74 13.53
CA SER A 129 -4.06 2.74 14.08
C SER A 129 -4.32 1.50 14.95
N LEU A 130 -3.86 0.33 14.51
CA LEU A 130 -3.96 -0.92 15.26
C LEU A 130 -3.15 -0.85 16.56
N ASN A 131 -1.93 -0.34 16.53
CA ASN A 131 -1.10 -0.17 17.73
C ASN A 131 -1.77 0.75 18.76
N ARG A 132 -2.42 1.82 18.34
CA ARG A 132 -3.20 2.70 19.22
C ARG A 132 -4.39 1.97 19.83
N LEU A 133 -5.12 1.20 19.05
CA LEU A 133 -6.24 0.38 19.54
C LEU A 133 -5.76 -0.63 20.60
N TYR A 134 -4.70 -1.36 20.32
CA TYR A 134 -4.11 -2.30 21.26
C TYR A 134 -3.59 -1.59 22.52
N GLY A 135 -2.93 -0.47 22.38
CA GLY A 135 -2.46 0.36 23.51
C GLY A 135 -3.62 0.76 24.42
N ALA A 136 -4.72 1.25 23.86
CA ALA A 136 -5.92 1.61 24.61
C ALA A 136 -6.60 0.41 25.29
N ALA A 137 -6.58 -0.76 24.67
CA ALA A 137 -7.15 -1.99 25.24
C ALA A 137 -6.33 -2.54 26.40
N ILE A 138 -4.99 -2.49 26.30
CA ILE A 138 -4.05 -3.01 27.34
C ILE A 138 -3.90 -2.02 28.50
N LEU A 139 -3.95 -0.71 28.21
CA LEU A 139 -3.78 0.38 29.17
C LEU A 139 -5.00 1.31 29.13
N PRO A 140 -6.15 0.91 29.69
CA PRO A 140 -7.41 1.65 29.53
C PRO A 140 -7.39 3.06 30.14
N GLY A 141 -6.48 3.36 31.04
CA GLY A 141 -6.25 4.71 31.59
C GLY A 141 -5.08 5.46 30.93
N GLY A 142 -4.46 4.86 29.93
CA GLY A 142 -3.34 5.43 29.21
C GLY A 142 -3.73 6.59 28.29
N LYS A 143 -2.75 7.45 28.00
CA LYS A 143 -2.90 8.51 26.98
C LYS A 143 -1.96 8.20 25.82
N ASP A 144 -2.48 8.29 24.62
CA ASP A 144 -1.68 8.19 23.40
C ASP A 144 -1.03 9.54 23.09
N TYR A 145 0.21 9.48 22.68
CA TYR A 145 0.87 10.61 22.06
C TYR A 145 1.73 10.14 20.88
N THR A 146 1.89 11.00 19.90
CA THR A 146 2.73 10.75 18.73
C THR A 146 3.68 11.90 18.55
N PHE A 147 4.93 11.61 18.29
CA PHE A 147 5.90 12.59 17.83
C PHE A 147 6.63 12.07 16.60
N TRP A 148 6.98 13.01 15.71
CA TRP A 148 7.71 12.70 14.50
C TRP A 148 9.21 12.89 14.72
N GLY A 149 9.99 11.88 14.41
CA GLY A 149 11.45 12.01 14.37
C GLY A 149 11.90 12.84 13.18
N LYS A 150 13.17 13.27 13.19
CA LYS A 150 13.79 13.94 12.03
C LYS A 150 13.87 12.97 10.85
N GLY A 151 13.30 13.34 9.72
CA GLY A 151 13.31 12.46 8.54
C GLY A 151 12.71 13.09 7.29
N VAL A 152 12.88 12.42 6.16
CA VAL A 152 12.31 12.81 4.87
C VAL A 152 10.89 12.25 4.75
N SER A 153 9.93 13.13 4.44
CA SER A 153 8.59 12.70 4.05
C SER A 153 8.56 12.40 2.55
N GLN A 154 8.39 11.14 2.20
CA GLN A 154 8.35 10.71 0.79
C GLN A 154 7.11 11.23 0.07
N GLY A 155 5.92 11.11 0.67
CA GLY A 155 4.67 11.55 0.07
C GLY A 155 4.62 13.07 -0.16
N HIS A 156 5.01 13.87 0.85
CA HIS A 156 5.06 15.31 0.70
C HIS A 156 6.14 15.77 -0.29
N SER A 157 7.29 15.13 -0.29
CA SER A 157 8.35 15.40 -1.28
C SER A 157 7.86 15.15 -2.70
N ASP A 158 7.14 14.05 -2.91
CA ASP A 158 6.55 13.73 -4.21
C ASP A 158 5.45 14.72 -4.62
N ALA A 159 4.61 15.14 -3.69
CA ALA A 159 3.58 16.15 -3.95
C ALA A 159 4.20 17.48 -4.45
N ILE A 160 5.30 17.91 -3.83
CA ILE A 160 6.00 19.14 -4.25
C ILE A 160 6.63 18.95 -5.64
N ARG A 161 7.24 17.80 -5.93
CA ARG A 161 7.83 17.51 -7.25
C ARG A 161 6.82 17.49 -8.40
N ARG A 162 5.54 17.30 -8.13
CA ARG A 162 4.46 17.34 -9.13
C ARG A 162 4.03 18.76 -9.51
N ILE A 163 4.49 19.78 -8.79
CA ILE A 163 4.17 21.18 -9.12
C ILE A 163 4.95 21.57 -10.37
N GLN A 164 4.25 22.16 -11.33
CA GLN A 164 4.88 22.63 -12.58
C GLN A 164 6.03 23.60 -12.28
N GLY A 165 7.19 23.35 -12.88
CA GLY A 165 8.39 24.16 -12.70
C GLY A 165 9.30 23.69 -11.56
N VAL A 166 8.89 22.72 -10.74
CA VAL A 166 9.75 22.12 -9.71
C VAL A 166 10.54 20.96 -10.32
N LYS A 167 11.87 21.10 -10.32
CA LYS A 167 12.78 20.08 -10.86
C LYS A 167 13.03 18.94 -9.87
N ASP A 168 13.24 19.26 -8.59
CA ASP A 168 13.39 18.32 -7.48
C ASP A 168 12.99 19.00 -6.17
N ALA A 169 12.51 18.20 -5.21
CA ALA A 169 12.17 18.69 -3.89
C ALA A 169 12.25 17.55 -2.86
N ARG A 170 12.65 17.89 -1.65
CA ARG A 170 12.64 17.00 -0.50
C ARG A 170 12.13 17.76 0.72
N GLN A 171 11.05 17.28 1.30
CA GLN A 171 10.50 17.82 2.54
C GLN A 171 11.04 17.04 3.72
N TYR A 172 11.60 17.74 4.68
CA TYR A 172 12.08 17.18 5.94
C TYR A 172 11.13 17.53 7.08
N THR A 173 10.84 16.58 7.92
CA THR A 173 10.24 16.82 9.23
C THR A 173 11.37 17.13 10.20
N ILE A 174 11.33 18.30 10.84
CA ILE A 174 12.28 18.70 11.88
C ILE A 174 11.47 18.98 13.14
N PRO A 175 11.56 18.11 14.16
CA PRO A 175 10.80 18.29 15.39
C PRO A 175 11.25 19.56 16.12
N VAL A 176 10.29 20.25 16.73
CA VAL A 176 10.55 21.38 17.63
C VAL A 176 10.77 20.82 19.03
N GLU A 177 11.93 21.11 19.66
CA GLU A 177 12.32 20.55 20.95
C GLU A 177 11.29 20.80 22.06
N ASP A 178 10.70 22.00 22.11
CA ASP A 178 9.71 22.31 23.14
C ASP A 178 8.40 21.52 22.92
N ALA A 179 8.01 21.26 21.67
CA ALA A 179 6.89 20.40 21.35
C ALA A 179 7.18 18.95 21.75
N LEU A 180 8.41 18.45 21.51
CA LEU A 180 8.82 17.11 21.96
C LEU A 180 8.78 16.99 23.47
N LYS A 181 9.27 17.99 24.21
CA LYS A 181 9.19 18.01 25.68
C LYS A 181 7.75 18.02 26.17
N ALA A 182 6.89 18.87 25.59
CA ALA A 182 5.48 18.94 25.95
C ALA A 182 4.76 17.59 25.74
N VAL A 183 4.99 16.94 24.60
CA VAL A 183 4.40 15.63 24.29
C VAL A 183 4.91 14.53 25.25
N ARG A 184 6.19 14.54 25.61
CA ARG A 184 6.79 13.56 26.54
C ARG A 184 6.41 13.77 28.00
N SER A 185 6.04 14.98 28.36
CA SER A 185 5.63 15.30 29.74
C SER A 185 4.17 14.97 30.05
N GLY A 186 3.35 14.68 29.05
CA GLY A 186 1.92 14.31 29.17
C GLY A 186 1.04 15.54 29.23
#